data_c87b78734be3907cc2d4e6250e39c287
#
_entry.id   c87b78734be3907cc2d4e6250e39c287
#
_cell.length_a   1.000
_cell.length_b   1.000
_cell.length_c   1.000
_cell.angle_alpha   90.00
_cell.angle_beta   90.00
_cell.angle_gamma   90.00
#
_symmetry.space_group_name_H-M   'P 1'
#
loop_
_entity.id
_entity.type
_entity.pdbx_description
1 polymer ?
#
loop_
_entity_poly.entity_id
_entity_poly.type
_entity_poly.pdbx_seq_one_letter_code
_entity_poly.pdbx_strand_id
1 'polypeptide(L)'
;MILLAGKDVPAGNEFATSVALKGRIPVITASAEQKEAISEADYTAVPWNRSSALSARALLLHCLNMPHRLDEAVLIFDEPHIAATYNHTDLTENARIIDELVIGYHYATQEILARFEQKKTRTEERPAVGKIVFLYKTNPSQADAVATPAVRAGTTSSPLVSAAAAAFKAFAENTVALHAENPNIYPVLVSCDTHNEVALRDTTLASWLCDYLDSIDELKKRPTPKQLVSWVKAGTKKAGGFGLF
;
A
#
# COMPACT_ATOMS: atom_id res chain seq x y z
N MET A 1 -0.33 -4.37 -14.79
CA MET A 1 -1.41 -4.56 -13.77
C MET A 1 -0.90 -4.14 -12.41
N ILE A 2 -1.77 -3.58 -11.57
CA ILE A 2 -1.44 -3.12 -10.22
C ILE A 2 -2.33 -3.80 -9.18
N LEU A 3 -1.74 -4.30 -8.08
CA LEU A 3 -2.45 -4.81 -6.91
C LEU A 3 -2.58 -3.70 -5.86
N LEU A 4 -3.79 -3.47 -5.36
CA LEU A 4 -4.13 -2.53 -4.28
C LEU A 4 -4.60 -3.34 -3.08
N ALA A 5 -3.82 -3.38 -2.01
CA ALA A 5 -4.12 -4.18 -0.82
C ALA A 5 -4.10 -3.33 0.46
N GLY A 6 -5.05 -3.57 1.35
CA GLY A 6 -5.11 -2.91 2.66
C GLY A 6 -6.23 -1.88 2.82
N LYS A 7 -6.82 -1.40 1.73
CA LYS A 7 -8.05 -0.62 1.74
C LYS A 7 -9.07 -1.33 0.87
N ASP A 8 -9.84 -2.21 1.50
CA ASP A 8 -10.77 -3.11 0.81
C ASP A 8 -11.97 -2.36 0.23
N VAL A 9 -12.60 -2.94 -0.81
CA VAL A 9 -13.88 -2.44 -1.29
C VAL A 9 -14.95 -2.62 -0.19
N PRO A 10 -15.95 -1.68 -0.06
CA PRO A 10 -16.19 -0.53 -0.94
C PRO A 10 -15.31 0.70 -0.66
N ALA A 11 -14.58 0.77 0.46
CA ALA A 11 -13.82 1.96 0.86
C ALA A 11 -12.69 2.32 -0.13
N GLY A 12 -12.11 1.34 -0.84
CA GLY A 12 -11.06 1.54 -1.82
C GLY A 12 -11.53 1.78 -3.26
N ASN A 13 -12.85 1.83 -3.52
CA ASN A 13 -13.40 1.95 -4.88
C ASN A 13 -12.87 3.17 -5.64
N GLU A 14 -12.91 4.35 -5.01
CA GLU A 14 -12.46 5.59 -5.65
C GLU A 14 -10.97 5.53 -6.01
N PHE A 15 -10.17 4.89 -5.16
CA PHE A 15 -8.74 4.70 -5.42
C PHE A 15 -8.55 3.79 -6.64
N ALA A 16 -9.24 2.64 -6.69
CA ALA A 16 -9.13 1.67 -7.78
C ALA A 16 -9.61 2.27 -9.13
N THR A 17 -10.78 2.91 -9.15
CA THR A 17 -11.30 3.57 -10.36
C THR A 17 -10.34 4.66 -10.86
N SER A 18 -9.74 5.44 -9.96
CA SER A 18 -8.77 6.48 -10.36
C SER A 18 -7.49 5.90 -10.94
N VAL A 19 -7.05 4.76 -10.43
CA VAL A 19 -5.90 4.00 -10.97
C VAL A 19 -6.25 3.48 -12.38
N ALA A 20 -7.47 2.99 -12.61
CA ALA A 20 -7.94 2.55 -13.92
C ALA A 20 -7.96 3.70 -14.94
N LEU A 21 -8.43 4.89 -14.53
CA LEU A 21 -8.43 6.10 -15.37
C LEU A 21 -7.01 6.53 -15.78
N LYS A 22 -5.98 6.13 -15.05
CA LYS A 22 -4.56 6.31 -15.40
C LYS A 22 -4.00 5.19 -16.28
N GLY A 23 -4.86 4.34 -16.85
CA GLY A 23 -4.48 3.30 -17.81
C GLY A 23 -3.90 2.03 -17.19
N ARG A 24 -4.01 1.86 -15.86
CA ARG A 24 -3.63 0.62 -15.18
C ARG A 24 -4.83 -0.34 -15.07
N ILE A 25 -4.55 -1.60 -14.84
CA ILE A 25 -5.57 -2.63 -14.58
C ILE A 25 -5.51 -2.95 -13.09
N PRO A 26 -6.42 -2.40 -12.28
CA PRO A 26 -6.37 -2.60 -10.83
C PRO A 26 -7.00 -3.93 -10.42
N VAL A 27 -6.30 -4.62 -9.52
CA VAL A 27 -6.86 -5.65 -8.65
C VAL A 27 -6.86 -5.07 -7.25
N ILE A 28 -8.01 -5.04 -6.60
CA ILE A 28 -8.16 -4.51 -5.24
C ILE A 28 -8.64 -5.59 -4.29
N THR A 29 -8.23 -5.51 -3.04
CA THR A 29 -8.70 -6.46 -2.03
C THR A 29 -10.13 -6.17 -1.61
N ALA A 30 -10.84 -7.25 -1.24
CA ALA A 30 -12.17 -7.23 -0.67
C ALA A 30 -12.19 -7.95 0.68
N SER A 31 -13.24 -7.73 1.48
CA SER A 31 -13.45 -8.44 2.74
C SER A 31 -13.38 -9.96 2.55
N ALA A 32 -12.85 -10.66 3.56
CA ALA A 32 -12.82 -12.13 3.60
C ALA A 32 -14.21 -12.78 3.60
N GLU A 33 -15.26 -12.03 3.91
CA GLU A 33 -16.66 -12.50 3.86
C GLU A 33 -17.14 -12.66 2.42
N GLN A 34 -16.55 -11.95 1.47
CA GLN A 34 -16.78 -12.14 0.05
C GLN A 34 -16.15 -13.46 -0.40
N LYS A 35 -16.98 -14.39 -0.94
CA LYS A 35 -16.52 -15.74 -1.27
C LYS A 35 -15.72 -15.83 -2.57
N GLU A 36 -16.03 -14.95 -3.52
CA GLU A 36 -15.47 -14.99 -4.88
C GLU A 36 -14.98 -13.62 -5.33
N ALA A 37 -14.07 -13.61 -6.29
CA ALA A 37 -13.66 -12.38 -6.93
C ALA A 37 -14.81 -11.80 -7.77
N ILE A 38 -14.95 -10.47 -7.75
CA ILE A 38 -15.95 -9.74 -8.52
C ILE A 38 -15.22 -8.82 -9.49
N SER A 39 -15.55 -8.95 -10.78
CA SER A 39 -15.05 -8.04 -11.81
C SER A 39 -16.07 -6.93 -12.02
N GLU A 40 -15.64 -5.71 -11.75
CA GLU A 40 -16.34 -4.48 -12.06
C GLU A 40 -15.82 -3.88 -13.38
N ALA A 41 -16.44 -2.80 -13.86
CA ALA A 41 -16.01 -2.16 -15.11
C ALA A 41 -14.55 -1.68 -15.06
N ASP A 42 -14.13 -1.16 -13.89
CA ASP A 42 -12.85 -0.48 -13.73
C ASP A 42 -11.81 -1.30 -12.94
N TYR A 43 -12.21 -2.34 -12.21
CA TYR A 43 -11.30 -3.13 -11.38
C TYR A 43 -11.82 -4.55 -11.11
N THR A 44 -10.95 -5.41 -10.62
CA THR A 44 -11.31 -6.71 -10.06
C THR A 44 -11.12 -6.69 -8.55
N ALA A 45 -12.19 -6.97 -7.78
CA ALA A 45 -12.14 -7.11 -6.32
C ALA A 45 -11.91 -8.57 -5.94
N VAL A 46 -10.86 -8.85 -5.16
CA VAL A 46 -10.47 -10.21 -4.78
C VAL A 46 -10.51 -10.37 -3.26
N PRO A 47 -11.20 -11.39 -2.72
CA PRO A 47 -11.25 -11.64 -1.28
C PRO A 47 -9.85 -11.84 -0.69
N TRP A 48 -9.60 -11.18 0.46
CA TRP A 48 -8.36 -11.36 1.19
C TRP A 48 -8.61 -11.46 2.70
N ASN A 49 -8.40 -12.65 3.24
CA ASN A 49 -8.32 -12.85 4.69
C ASN A 49 -6.90 -12.51 5.16
N ARG A 50 -6.74 -11.35 5.78
CA ARG A 50 -5.45 -10.83 6.22
C ARG A 50 -4.77 -11.69 7.27
N SER A 51 -5.53 -12.44 8.08
CA SER A 51 -4.99 -13.35 9.08
C SER A 51 -4.47 -14.68 8.50
N SER A 52 -4.54 -14.87 7.17
CA SER A 52 -4.21 -16.13 6.52
C SER A 52 -3.12 -15.99 5.46
N ALA A 53 -1.99 -16.65 5.66
CA ALA A 53 -0.92 -16.75 4.66
C ALA A 53 -1.41 -17.43 3.37
N LEU A 54 -2.29 -18.43 3.48
CA LEU A 54 -2.87 -19.08 2.30
C LEU A 54 -3.76 -18.14 1.50
N SER A 55 -4.48 -17.25 2.17
CA SER A 55 -5.29 -16.24 1.49
C SER A 55 -4.43 -15.20 0.76
N ALA A 56 -3.31 -14.77 1.34
CA ALA A 56 -2.35 -13.91 0.66
C ALA A 56 -1.80 -14.59 -0.60
N ARG A 57 -1.45 -15.87 -0.51
CA ARG A 57 -1.01 -16.66 -1.67
C ARG A 57 -2.13 -16.81 -2.72
N ALA A 58 -3.37 -17.06 -2.31
CA ALA A 58 -4.51 -17.17 -3.23
C ALA A 58 -4.76 -15.84 -3.96
N LEU A 59 -4.68 -14.70 -3.27
CA LEU A 59 -4.74 -13.36 -3.87
C LEU A 59 -3.70 -13.20 -4.99
N LEU A 60 -2.44 -13.54 -4.73
CA LEU A 60 -1.38 -13.43 -5.73
C LEU A 60 -1.57 -14.43 -6.89
N LEU A 61 -2.01 -15.66 -6.61
CA LEU A 61 -2.34 -16.62 -7.67
C LEU A 61 -3.48 -16.11 -8.54
N HIS A 62 -4.49 -15.45 -7.98
CA HIS A 62 -5.54 -14.82 -8.77
C HIS A 62 -4.95 -13.77 -9.72
N CYS A 63 -4.10 -12.87 -9.22
CA CYS A 63 -3.39 -11.89 -10.06
C CYS A 63 -2.57 -12.56 -11.18
N LEU A 64 -1.91 -13.69 -10.90
CA LEU A 64 -1.08 -14.39 -11.87
C LEU A 64 -1.87 -15.09 -12.97
N ASN A 65 -3.12 -15.48 -12.69
CA ASN A 65 -4.02 -16.11 -13.65
C ASN A 65 -4.73 -15.09 -14.56
N MET A 66 -4.58 -13.79 -14.29
CA MET A 66 -5.08 -12.75 -15.17
C MET A 66 -4.20 -12.59 -16.42
N PRO A 67 -4.75 -12.12 -17.55
CA PRO A 67 -4.01 -12.00 -18.81
C PRO A 67 -2.90 -10.94 -18.76
N HIS A 68 -2.87 -10.12 -17.75
CA HIS A 68 -1.93 -9.02 -17.57
C HIS A 68 -0.93 -9.32 -16.47
N ARG A 69 0.31 -8.91 -16.68
CA ARG A 69 1.38 -9.11 -15.72
C ARG A 69 1.22 -8.18 -14.52
N LEU A 70 1.48 -8.72 -13.32
CA LEU A 70 1.59 -7.93 -12.10
C LEU A 70 2.98 -7.26 -12.04
N ASP A 71 3.02 -5.94 -12.20
CA ASP A 71 4.26 -5.14 -12.19
C ASP A 71 4.29 -4.14 -11.04
N GLU A 72 3.13 -3.81 -10.46
CA GLU A 72 3.00 -2.84 -9.39
C GLU A 72 2.14 -3.40 -8.26
N ALA A 73 2.52 -3.11 -7.01
CA ALA A 73 1.72 -3.45 -5.84
C ALA A 73 1.76 -2.28 -4.84
N VAL A 74 0.61 -1.93 -4.28
CA VAL A 74 0.45 -0.88 -3.27
C VAL A 74 -0.16 -1.48 -2.02
N LEU A 75 0.58 -1.44 -0.93
CA LEU A 75 0.13 -1.82 0.40
C LEU A 75 -0.29 -0.54 1.13
N ILE A 76 -1.60 -0.39 1.34
CA ILE A 76 -2.21 0.83 1.87
C ILE A 76 -2.52 0.64 3.36
N PHE A 77 -1.89 1.43 4.21
CA PHE A 77 -2.25 1.58 5.61
C PHE A 77 -2.92 2.95 5.79
N ASP A 78 -4.25 2.99 5.62
CA ASP A 78 -5.07 4.19 5.81
C ASP A 78 -5.49 4.28 7.28
N GLU A 79 -4.63 4.87 8.12
CA GLU A 79 -4.84 4.92 9.57
C GLU A 79 -6.17 5.59 9.96
N PRO A 80 -6.63 6.70 9.35
CA PRO A 80 -7.97 7.24 9.57
C PRO A 80 -9.10 6.24 9.34
N HIS A 81 -9.05 5.50 8.24
CA HIS A 81 -10.04 4.48 7.91
C HIS A 81 -9.98 3.31 8.91
N ILE A 82 -8.78 2.84 9.24
CA ILE A 82 -8.55 1.78 10.23
C ILE A 82 -9.05 2.21 11.61
N ALA A 83 -8.77 3.44 12.03
CA ALA A 83 -9.24 3.97 13.31
C ALA A 83 -10.79 4.00 13.37
N ALA A 84 -11.44 4.39 12.29
CA ALA A 84 -12.92 4.38 12.22
C ALA A 84 -13.48 2.95 12.38
N THR A 85 -12.76 1.94 11.93
CA THR A 85 -13.20 0.54 11.98
C THR A 85 -12.87 -0.13 13.33
N TYR A 86 -11.67 0.11 13.88
CA TYR A 86 -11.12 -0.68 14.99
C TYR A 86 -11.01 0.05 16.34
N ASN A 87 -11.32 1.35 16.43
CA ASN A 87 -11.19 2.09 17.69
C ASN A 87 -12.12 1.61 18.81
N HIS A 88 -13.20 0.93 18.47
CA HIS A 88 -14.26 0.51 19.40
C HIS A 88 -14.40 -1.02 19.52
N THR A 89 -13.37 -1.75 19.13
CA THR A 89 -13.38 -3.22 19.20
C THR A 89 -13.19 -3.71 20.64
N ASP A 90 -13.79 -4.86 20.95
CA ASP A 90 -13.64 -5.53 22.23
C ASP A 90 -12.22 -6.10 22.42
N LEU A 91 -11.79 -6.25 23.66
CA LEU A 91 -10.50 -6.84 24.03
C LEU A 91 -10.30 -8.26 23.46
N THR A 92 -11.39 -9.00 23.26
CA THR A 92 -11.35 -10.34 22.67
C THR A 92 -10.95 -10.34 21.19
N GLU A 93 -11.10 -9.21 20.51
CA GLU A 93 -10.74 -9.04 19.09
C GLU A 93 -9.30 -8.54 18.87
N ASN A 94 -8.59 -8.13 19.93
CA ASN A 94 -7.27 -7.50 19.80
C ASN A 94 -6.25 -8.38 19.07
N ALA A 95 -6.25 -9.70 19.29
CA ALA A 95 -5.36 -10.62 18.59
C ALA A 95 -5.65 -10.63 17.08
N ARG A 96 -6.94 -10.68 16.70
CA ARG A 96 -7.36 -10.63 15.29
C ARG A 96 -6.93 -9.31 14.63
N ILE A 97 -7.05 -8.19 15.34
CA ILE A 97 -6.66 -6.87 14.82
C ILE A 97 -5.16 -6.84 14.54
N ILE A 98 -4.33 -7.37 15.42
CA ILE A 98 -2.89 -7.46 15.21
C ILE A 98 -2.57 -8.36 14.00
N ASP A 99 -3.22 -9.51 13.89
CA ASP A 99 -3.06 -10.40 12.74
C ASP A 99 -3.43 -9.69 11.43
N GLU A 100 -4.55 -8.99 11.40
CA GLU A 100 -5.02 -8.28 10.21
C GLU A 100 -4.14 -7.07 9.85
N LEU A 101 -3.75 -6.26 10.83
CA LEU A 101 -3.07 -4.98 10.60
C LEU A 101 -1.54 -5.06 10.57
N VAL A 102 -0.95 -6.17 11.05
CA VAL A 102 0.50 -6.37 11.07
C VAL A 102 0.90 -7.59 10.27
N ILE A 103 0.42 -8.77 10.67
CA ILE A 103 0.83 -10.04 10.07
C ILE A 103 0.32 -10.15 8.63
N GLY A 104 -0.90 -9.66 8.35
CA GLY A 104 -1.49 -9.69 7.01
C GLY A 104 -0.64 -8.97 5.97
N TYR A 105 -0.13 -7.79 6.30
CA TYR A 105 0.79 -7.06 5.41
C TYR A 105 2.10 -7.82 5.19
N HIS A 106 2.61 -8.50 6.21
CA HIS A 106 3.79 -9.35 6.06
C HIS A 106 3.56 -10.48 5.06
N TYR A 107 2.44 -11.22 5.18
CA TYR A 107 2.10 -12.31 4.25
C TYR A 107 1.97 -11.82 2.81
N ALA A 108 1.20 -10.74 2.59
CA ALA A 108 1.04 -10.15 1.25
C ALA A 108 2.39 -9.70 0.66
N THR A 109 3.22 -9.04 1.46
CA THR A 109 4.54 -8.57 1.03
C THR A 109 5.43 -9.73 0.59
N GLN A 110 5.51 -10.82 1.36
CA GLN A 110 6.33 -11.98 1.02
C GLN A 110 5.93 -12.59 -0.33
N GLU A 111 4.64 -12.77 -0.57
CA GLU A 111 4.13 -13.31 -1.84
C GLU A 111 4.40 -12.35 -3.01
N ILE A 112 4.23 -11.03 -2.83
CA ILE A 112 4.52 -10.00 -3.86
C ILE A 112 6.00 -10.01 -4.21
N LEU A 113 6.90 -9.97 -3.21
CA LEU A 113 8.34 -9.95 -3.40
C LEU A 113 8.83 -11.23 -4.08
N ALA A 114 8.35 -12.40 -3.63
CA ALA A 114 8.67 -13.68 -4.26
C ALA A 114 8.29 -13.68 -5.75
N ARG A 115 7.16 -13.04 -6.11
CA ARG A 115 6.74 -12.89 -7.50
C ARG A 115 7.68 -11.97 -8.30
N PHE A 116 8.06 -10.83 -7.74
CA PHE A 116 8.95 -9.88 -8.41
C PHE A 116 10.38 -10.42 -8.58
N GLU A 117 10.83 -11.29 -7.67
CA GLU A 117 12.14 -11.94 -7.73
C GLU A 117 12.22 -13.11 -8.72
N GLN A 118 11.09 -13.68 -9.10
CA GLN A 118 11.10 -14.81 -10.05
C GLN A 118 11.83 -14.41 -11.33
N LYS A 119 12.89 -15.15 -11.66
CA LYS A 119 13.65 -14.95 -12.89
C LYS A 119 12.74 -15.13 -14.09
N LYS A 120 12.69 -14.10 -14.91
CA LYS A 120 11.92 -14.11 -16.15
C LYS A 120 12.47 -15.11 -17.15
N THR A 121 11.59 -15.78 -17.84
CA THR A 121 11.95 -16.58 -18.99
C THR A 121 12.62 -15.69 -20.05
N ARG A 122 13.62 -16.25 -20.73
CA ARG A 122 14.59 -15.63 -21.68
C ARG A 122 14.00 -14.81 -22.84
N THR A 123 12.67 -14.66 -22.92
CA THR A 123 11.96 -14.08 -24.08
C THR A 123 11.59 -12.60 -23.94
N GLU A 124 11.78 -11.97 -22.79
CA GLU A 124 11.47 -10.55 -22.60
C GLU A 124 12.73 -9.68 -22.79
N GLU A 125 12.74 -8.82 -23.78
CA GLU A 125 13.88 -7.94 -24.13
C GLU A 125 14.26 -6.95 -23.01
N ARG A 126 13.32 -6.56 -22.16
CA ARG A 126 13.57 -5.82 -20.91
C ARG A 126 12.62 -6.28 -19.81
N PRO A 127 13.14 -6.90 -18.75
CA PRO A 127 12.30 -7.22 -17.61
C PRO A 127 11.83 -5.92 -16.92
N ALA A 128 10.52 -5.65 -16.87
CA ALA A 128 10.01 -4.56 -16.07
C ALA A 128 10.32 -4.83 -14.59
N VAL A 129 10.85 -3.84 -13.88
CA VAL A 129 11.13 -3.91 -12.45
C VAL A 129 9.79 -3.91 -11.70
N GLY A 130 9.61 -4.85 -10.77
CA GLY A 130 8.43 -4.85 -9.91
C GLY A 130 8.46 -3.68 -8.95
N LYS A 131 7.43 -2.83 -8.92
CA LYS A 131 7.33 -1.69 -8.00
C LYS A 131 6.45 -2.06 -6.82
N ILE A 132 6.99 -2.01 -5.60
CA ILE A 132 6.22 -2.20 -4.38
C ILE A 132 6.15 -0.90 -3.58
N VAL A 133 4.95 -0.44 -3.29
CA VAL A 133 4.67 0.81 -2.57
C VAL A 133 4.09 0.50 -1.20
N PHE A 134 4.67 1.05 -0.17
CA PHE A 134 4.10 1.12 1.17
C PHE A 134 3.52 2.51 1.37
N LEU A 135 2.19 2.64 1.28
CA LEU A 135 1.48 3.89 1.40
C LEU A 135 0.88 4.01 2.80
N TYR A 136 1.32 5.00 3.55
CA TYR A 136 0.88 5.27 4.90
C TYR A 136 0.17 6.63 4.99
N LYS A 137 -1.12 6.62 5.38
CA LYS A 137 -1.88 7.82 5.72
C LYS A 137 -1.91 7.96 7.23
N THR A 138 -1.41 9.08 7.74
CA THR A 138 -1.35 9.34 9.18
C THR A 138 -2.69 9.73 9.76
N ASN A 139 -2.93 9.38 11.02
CA ASN A 139 -4.02 9.91 11.85
C ASN A 139 -3.45 10.43 13.16
N PRO A 140 -3.99 11.49 13.74
CA PRO A 140 -3.56 11.95 15.06
C PRO A 140 -3.72 10.87 16.12
N SER A 141 -2.74 10.72 16.98
CA SER A 141 -2.81 9.82 18.14
C SER A 141 -3.56 10.49 19.31
N GLN A 142 -3.91 9.72 20.34
CA GLN A 142 -4.44 10.26 21.59
C GLN A 142 -3.45 11.21 22.29
N ALA A 143 -2.14 10.94 22.15
CA ALA A 143 -1.10 11.83 22.66
C ALA A 143 -1.09 13.18 21.92
N ASP A 144 -1.31 13.17 20.60
CA ASP A 144 -1.43 14.40 19.81
C ASP A 144 -2.66 15.23 20.23
N ALA A 145 -3.78 14.56 20.55
CA ALA A 145 -4.99 15.23 21.02
C ALA A 145 -4.78 15.91 22.39
N VAL A 146 -3.97 15.31 23.27
CA VAL A 146 -3.60 15.94 24.55
C VAL A 146 -2.67 17.13 24.34
N ALA A 147 -1.71 17.02 23.43
CA ALA A 147 -0.74 18.07 23.12
C ALA A 147 -1.34 19.22 22.32
N THR A 148 -2.39 18.96 21.52
CA THR A 148 -2.98 19.91 20.59
C THR A 148 -4.52 19.93 20.72
N PRO A 149 -5.09 20.86 21.49
CA PRO A 149 -6.53 20.89 21.77
C PRO A 149 -7.44 21.00 20.54
N ALA A 150 -6.89 21.43 19.39
CA ALA A 150 -7.63 21.50 18.13
C ALA A 150 -7.93 20.10 17.54
N VAL A 151 -7.23 19.04 17.97
CA VAL A 151 -7.49 17.66 17.55
C VAL A 151 -8.71 17.14 18.33
N ARG A 152 -9.77 16.79 17.59
CA ARG A 152 -10.99 16.25 18.22
C ARG A 152 -10.73 14.80 18.69
N ALA A 153 -11.03 14.50 19.94
CA ALA A 153 -10.81 13.18 20.53
C ALA A 153 -11.45 12.02 19.76
N GLY A 154 -12.63 12.23 19.12
CA GLY A 154 -13.31 11.19 18.34
C GLY A 154 -12.69 10.87 16.98
N THR A 155 -11.63 11.58 16.57
CA THR A 155 -10.93 11.35 15.28
C THR A 155 -9.54 10.78 15.46
N THR A 156 -9.14 10.48 16.68
CA THR A 156 -7.79 9.95 16.99
C THR A 156 -7.74 8.43 16.93
N SER A 157 -6.56 7.90 16.64
CA SER A 157 -6.31 6.46 16.66
C SER A 157 -6.25 5.94 18.10
N SER A 158 -6.84 4.76 18.35
CA SER A 158 -6.67 4.03 19.60
C SER A 158 -5.22 3.61 19.81
N PRO A 159 -4.79 3.28 21.03
CA PRO A 159 -3.42 2.80 21.28
C PRO A 159 -3.05 1.58 20.41
N LEU A 160 -3.99 0.67 20.17
CA LEU A 160 -3.76 -0.52 19.36
C LEU A 160 -3.56 -0.17 17.88
N VAL A 161 -4.39 0.71 17.33
CA VAL A 161 -4.24 1.19 15.95
C VAL A 161 -2.94 1.96 15.77
N SER A 162 -2.58 2.82 16.73
CA SER A 162 -1.29 3.55 16.70
C SER A 162 -0.09 2.60 16.77
N ALA A 163 -0.17 1.53 17.58
CA ALA A 163 0.87 0.49 17.64
C ALA A 163 1.00 -0.25 16.31
N ALA A 164 -0.14 -0.62 15.68
CA ALA A 164 -0.14 -1.26 14.36
C ALA A 164 0.43 -0.33 13.28
N ALA A 165 0.11 0.96 13.31
CA ALA A 165 0.67 1.97 12.41
C ALA A 165 2.19 2.09 12.56
N ALA A 166 2.70 2.11 13.79
CA ALA A 166 4.15 2.11 14.06
C ALA A 166 4.82 0.82 13.55
N ALA A 167 4.18 -0.34 13.77
CA ALA A 167 4.66 -1.63 13.26
C ALA A 167 4.69 -1.65 11.73
N PHE A 168 3.64 -1.16 11.04
CA PHE A 168 3.62 -1.05 9.59
C PHE A 168 4.77 -0.19 9.05
N LYS A 169 5.02 0.97 9.67
CA LYS A 169 6.14 1.84 9.25
C LYS A 169 7.49 1.16 9.41
N ALA A 170 7.75 0.58 10.58
CA ALA A 170 9.00 -0.13 10.85
C ALA A 170 9.18 -1.33 9.90
N PHE A 171 8.10 -2.08 9.64
CA PHE A 171 8.09 -3.18 8.69
C PHE A 171 8.42 -2.69 7.26
N ALA A 172 7.76 -1.63 6.80
CA ALA A 172 7.98 -1.05 5.47
C ALA A 172 9.43 -0.60 5.29
N GLU A 173 9.97 0.18 6.23
CA GLU A 173 11.35 0.68 6.21
C GLU A 173 12.39 -0.45 6.14
N ASN A 174 12.21 -1.50 6.97
CA ASN A 174 13.12 -2.64 6.97
C ASN A 174 12.99 -3.47 5.68
N THR A 175 11.79 -3.64 5.15
CA THR A 175 11.58 -4.33 3.86
C THR A 175 12.26 -3.58 2.73
N VAL A 176 12.12 -2.26 2.68
CA VAL A 176 12.81 -1.42 1.68
C VAL A 176 14.32 -1.51 1.82
N ALA A 177 14.85 -1.48 3.04
CA ALA A 177 16.28 -1.60 3.30
C ALA A 177 16.85 -2.94 2.79
N LEU A 178 16.13 -4.04 3.03
CA LEU A 178 16.52 -5.39 2.57
C LEU A 178 16.55 -5.52 1.04
N HIS A 179 15.65 -4.83 0.34
CA HIS A 179 15.49 -4.95 -1.11
C HIS A 179 16.02 -3.72 -1.89
N ALA A 180 16.67 -2.76 -1.23
CA ALA A 180 17.14 -1.52 -1.84
C ALA A 180 18.11 -1.75 -3.02
N GLU A 181 18.93 -2.79 -2.96
CA GLU A 181 19.90 -3.15 -4.01
C GLU A 181 19.37 -4.22 -4.98
N ASN A 182 18.18 -4.76 -4.75
CA ASN A 182 17.60 -5.81 -5.60
C ASN A 182 17.23 -5.22 -6.98
N PRO A 183 17.83 -5.68 -8.09
CA PRO A 183 17.59 -5.11 -9.41
C PRO A 183 16.18 -5.39 -9.94
N ASN A 184 15.48 -6.39 -9.41
CA ASN A 184 14.15 -6.81 -9.85
C ASN A 184 13.01 -6.07 -9.12
N ILE A 185 13.32 -5.38 -8.02
CA ILE A 185 12.33 -4.74 -7.14
C ILE A 185 12.68 -3.27 -6.97
N TYR A 186 11.70 -2.39 -7.17
CA TYR A 186 11.82 -0.97 -6.83
C TYR A 186 10.85 -0.66 -5.68
N PRO A 187 11.34 -0.59 -4.44
CA PRO A 187 10.52 -0.28 -3.29
C PRO A 187 10.32 1.23 -3.13
N VAL A 188 9.14 1.64 -2.67
CA VAL A 188 8.77 3.05 -2.44
C VAL A 188 8.06 3.18 -1.10
N LEU A 189 8.45 4.16 -0.29
CA LEU A 189 7.77 4.56 0.93
C LEU A 189 7.02 5.87 0.68
N VAL A 190 5.69 5.88 0.84
CA VAL A 190 4.85 7.06 0.64
C VAL A 190 4.17 7.44 1.95
N SER A 191 4.36 8.69 2.39
CA SER A 191 3.67 9.26 3.54
C SER A 191 2.66 10.32 3.14
N CYS A 192 1.48 10.27 3.79
CA CYS A 192 0.38 11.20 3.61
C CYS A 192 0.04 11.82 4.97
N ASP A 193 0.38 13.10 5.14
CA ASP A 193 0.02 13.84 6.35
C ASP A 193 -1.46 14.25 6.31
N THR A 194 -2.06 14.49 7.48
CA THR A 194 -3.46 14.93 7.62
C THR A 194 -3.78 16.25 6.91
N HIS A 195 -2.78 17.09 6.64
CA HIS A 195 -2.90 18.38 5.95
C HIS A 195 -2.49 18.33 4.48
N ASN A 196 -2.17 17.13 3.96
CA ASN A 196 -1.74 16.98 2.58
C ASN A 196 -2.95 16.99 1.65
N GLU A 197 -3.10 18.05 0.86
CA GLU A 197 -4.22 18.23 -0.06
C GLU A 197 -4.39 17.09 -1.08
N VAL A 198 -3.28 16.50 -1.54
CA VAL A 198 -3.29 15.35 -2.47
C VAL A 198 -3.87 14.11 -1.79
N ALA A 199 -3.63 13.94 -0.49
CA ALA A 199 -4.07 12.78 0.28
C ALA A 199 -5.49 12.92 0.87
N LEU A 200 -6.14 14.09 0.75
CA LEU A 200 -7.51 14.31 1.24
C LEU A 200 -8.54 13.45 0.51
N ARG A 201 -8.30 13.15 -0.76
CA ARG A 201 -9.19 12.31 -1.58
C ARG A 201 -8.40 11.16 -2.20
N ASP A 202 -8.99 9.99 -2.19
CA ASP A 202 -8.39 8.81 -2.81
C ASP A 202 -8.18 8.99 -4.32
N THR A 203 -9.06 9.74 -4.99
CA THR A 203 -8.93 10.06 -6.42
C THR A 203 -7.66 10.84 -6.75
N THR A 204 -7.38 11.90 -5.98
CA THR A 204 -6.17 12.72 -6.18
C THR A 204 -4.90 11.98 -5.79
N LEU A 205 -4.96 11.19 -4.70
CA LEU A 205 -3.85 10.39 -4.22
C LEU A 205 -3.46 9.29 -5.21
N ALA A 206 -4.46 8.55 -5.72
CA ALA A 206 -4.26 7.50 -6.71
C ALA A 206 -3.69 8.05 -8.03
N SER A 207 -4.25 9.16 -8.52
CA SER A 207 -3.74 9.84 -9.73
C SER A 207 -2.29 10.27 -9.57
N TRP A 208 -1.97 10.94 -8.46
CA TRP A 208 -0.60 11.34 -8.15
C TRP A 208 0.35 10.14 -8.04
N LEU A 209 -0.08 9.06 -7.36
CA LEU A 209 0.74 7.87 -7.20
C LEU A 209 1.08 7.23 -8.54
N CYS A 210 0.11 7.14 -9.45
CA CYS A 210 0.34 6.65 -10.81
C CYS A 210 1.38 7.48 -11.55
N ASP A 211 1.24 8.81 -11.54
CA ASP A 211 2.20 9.73 -12.18
C ASP A 211 3.60 9.63 -11.54
N TYR A 212 3.67 9.42 -10.21
CA TYR A 212 4.91 9.19 -9.51
C TYR A 212 5.58 7.88 -9.92
N LEU A 213 4.81 6.78 -10.04
CA LEU A 213 5.32 5.48 -10.49
C LEU A 213 5.80 5.51 -11.94
N ASP A 214 5.14 6.28 -12.81
CA ASP A 214 5.60 6.49 -14.19
C ASP A 214 6.93 7.26 -14.23
N SER A 215 7.10 8.25 -13.33
CA SER A 215 8.35 9.00 -13.23
C SER A 215 9.55 8.15 -12.79
N ILE A 216 9.32 7.00 -12.13
CA ILE A 216 10.38 6.04 -11.78
C ILE A 216 10.96 5.39 -13.05
N ASP A 217 10.14 5.10 -14.04
CA ASP A 217 10.59 4.49 -15.31
C ASP A 217 11.43 5.46 -16.14
N GLU A 218 11.29 6.78 -15.91
CA GLU A 218 12.09 7.84 -16.55
C GLU A 218 13.47 8.03 -15.89
N LEU A 219 13.73 7.40 -14.73
CA LEU A 219 14.98 7.59 -14.01
C LEU A 219 16.18 7.05 -14.79
N LYS A 220 17.15 7.91 -15.06
CA LYS A 220 18.42 7.52 -15.68
C LYS A 220 19.29 6.64 -14.77
N LYS A 221 19.15 6.80 -13.46
CA LYS A 221 19.92 6.08 -12.44
C LYS A 221 19.02 5.75 -11.25
N ARG A 222 19.16 4.54 -10.76
CA ARG A 222 18.48 4.11 -9.52
C ARG A 222 18.97 4.96 -8.32
N PRO A 223 18.08 5.42 -7.45
CA PRO A 223 18.45 6.07 -6.19
C PRO A 223 19.31 5.16 -5.31
N THR A 224 20.11 5.78 -4.45
CA THR A 224 20.92 5.03 -3.47
C THR A 224 20.01 4.35 -2.43
N PRO A 225 20.47 3.27 -1.74
CA PRO A 225 19.70 2.64 -0.67
C PRO A 225 19.22 3.63 0.39
N LYS A 226 20.07 4.59 0.81
CA LYS A 226 19.69 5.65 1.75
C LYS A 226 18.52 6.50 1.27
N GLN A 227 18.43 6.76 -0.03
CA GLN A 227 17.33 7.53 -0.63
C GLN A 227 16.05 6.71 -0.71
N LEU A 228 16.14 5.41 -1.00
CA LEU A 228 14.99 4.51 -1.08
C LEU A 228 14.31 4.30 0.29
N VAL A 229 15.05 4.29 1.38
CA VAL A 229 14.51 4.16 2.75
C VAL A 229 13.84 5.46 3.25
N SER A 230 13.91 6.55 2.48
CA SER A 230 13.28 7.81 2.86
C SER A 230 11.81 7.86 2.42
N TRP A 231 10.94 8.30 3.32
CA TRP A 231 9.52 8.50 3.02
C TRP A 231 9.31 9.68 2.06
N VAL A 232 8.67 9.41 0.94
CA VAL A 232 8.25 10.42 -0.03
C VAL A 232 6.90 10.98 0.39
N LYS A 233 6.80 12.31 0.50
CA LYS A 233 5.51 12.96 0.75
C LYS A 233 4.63 12.89 -0.49
N ALA A 234 3.36 12.51 -0.32
CA ALA A 234 2.38 12.59 -1.38
C ALA A 234 2.33 14.02 -1.96
N GLY A 235 2.25 14.15 -3.29
CA GLY A 235 2.36 15.45 -3.98
C GLY A 235 3.77 15.82 -4.45
N THR A 236 4.81 15.06 -4.10
CA THR A 236 6.15 15.23 -4.65
C THR A 236 6.14 15.10 -6.18
N LYS A 237 6.73 16.03 -6.90
CA LYS A 237 6.57 16.16 -8.36
C LYS A 237 7.13 14.99 -9.17
N LYS A 238 8.30 14.44 -8.78
CA LYS A 238 8.97 13.35 -9.53
C LYS A 238 9.83 12.48 -8.61
N ALA A 239 10.00 11.21 -8.99
CA ALA A 239 10.97 10.33 -8.38
C ALA A 239 12.41 10.87 -8.62
N GLY A 240 13.28 10.79 -7.60
CA GLY A 240 14.67 11.26 -7.69
C GLY A 240 14.86 12.78 -7.67
N GLY A 241 13.78 13.55 -7.62
CA GLY A 241 13.83 14.99 -7.45
C GLY A 241 14.10 15.35 -5.98
N PHE A 242 15.37 15.40 -5.57
CA PHE A 242 15.72 16.03 -4.30
C PHE A 242 15.55 17.53 -4.48
N GLY A 243 14.53 18.11 -3.83
CA GLY A 243 14.48 19.54 -3.65
C GLY A 243 15.76 19.98 -2.94
N LEU A 244 16.60 20.72 -3.65
CA LEU A 244 17.58 21.58 -3.03
C LEU A 244 16.77 22.61 -2.23
N PHE A 245 16.75 22.45 -0.90
CA PHE A 245 16.40 23.49 0.05
C PHE A 245 17.68 24.00 0.68
#